data_24f2575006933eb80b8038cf327bd468
#
_entry.id   24f2575006933eb80b8038cf327bd468
#
_cell.length_a   1.000
_cell.length_b   1.000
_cell.length_c   1.000
_cell.angle_alpha   90.00
_cell.angle_beta   90.00
_cell.angle_gamma   90.00
#
_symmetry.space_group_name_H-M   'P 1'
#
loop_
_entity.id
_entity.type
_entity.pdbx_description
1 polymer ?
#
loop_
_entity_poly.entity_id
_entity_poly.type
_entity_poly.pdbx_seq_one_letter_code
_entity_poly.pdbx_strand_id
1 'polypeptide(L)'
;MALSTGSNKIKTAIFISGTGSNLKSLIKFSKLKNSPIIIKMIISNNSKAKGLQYSKIYKIKKKVFDFKNALSEKKIINELKKNNIDLICLAGFMKILSKSFIKNFRGKILNIHPSLLPKYKGLNTHEK
;
A
#
# COMPACT_ATOMS: atom_id res chain seq x y z
N MET A 1 24.98 -11.59 -4.27
CA MET A 1 24.67 -11.40 -4.20
C MET A 1 23.77 -11.50 -3.59
N ALA A 2 23.58 -11.80 -3.13
CA ALA A 2 22.94 -11.93 -2.69
C ALA A 2 22.24 -11.54 -2.25
N LEU A 3 22.35 -11.58 -2.15
CA LEU A 3 21.79 -11.08 -1.90
C LEU A 3 20.92 -10.67 -1.93
N SER A 4 21.14 -10.81 -1.22
CA SER A 4 20.42 -9.93 -1.99
C SER A 4 18.99 -10.27 -2.36
N THR A 5 18.43 -11.33 -1.96
CA THR A 5 17.05 -11.66 -2.29
C THR A 5 16.09 -10.62 -1.73
N GLY A 6 16.35 -10.10 -0.52
CA GLY A 6 15.49 -9.07 0.05
C GLY A 6 15.51 -7.79 -0.72
N SER A 7 16.64 -7.46 -1.34
CA SER A 7 16.76 -6.23 -2.09
C SER A 7 16.01 -6.26 -3.42
N ASN A 8 15.64 -7.46 -3.88
CA ASN A 8 14.91 -7.59 -5.14
C ASN A 8 13.40 -7.47 -4.98
N LYS A 9 12.93 -7.37 -3.77
CA LYS A 9 11.49 -7.22 -3.56
C LYS A 9 11.06 -5.79 -3.82
N ILE A 10 9.85 -5.66 -4.33
CA ILE A 10 9.29 -4.36 -4.66
C ILE A 10 8.86 -3.65 -3.37
N LYS A 11 9.41 -2.48 -3.12
CA LYS A 11 9.09 -1.72 -1.91
C LYS A 11 7.75 -1.05 -2.10
N THR A 12 6.83 -1.39 -1.23
CA THR A 12 5.42 -1.09 -1.39
C THR A 12 4.88 -0.25 -0.24
N ALA A 13 4.02 0.71 -0.58
CA ALA A 13 3.22 1.45 0.39
C ALA A 13 1.77 1.07 0.16
N ILE A 14 1.01 0.91 1.24
CA ILE A 14 -0.41 0.59 1.15
C ILE A 14 -1.19 1.80 1.63
N PHE A 15 -2.12 2.28 0.81
CA PHE A 15 -2.99 3.40 1.16
C PHE A 15 -4.35 2.85 1.60
N ILE A 16 -4.81 3.27 2.77
CA ILE A 16 -6.09 2.81 3.33
C ILE A 16 -6.91 3.98 3.85
N SER A 17 -8.21 3.76 3.99
CA SER A 17 -9.10 4.74 4.61
C SER A 17 -9.88 4.17 5.79
N GLY A 18 -10.01 2.86 5.88
CA GLY A 18 -10.89 2.22 6.85
C GLY A 18 -10.29 1.05 7.60
N THR A 19 -11.02 -0.06 7.61
CA THR A 19 -10.69 -1.20 8.46
C THR A 19 -9.40 -1.92 8.13
N GLY A 20 -8.98 -1.86 6.89
CA GLY A 20 -7.74 -2.52 6.52
C GLY A 20 -7.84 -4.02 6.34
N SER A 21 -9.02 -4.55 6.05
CA SER A 21 -9.12 -5.98 5.80
C SER A 21 -8.25 -6.41 4.62
N ASN A 22 -8.24 -5.61 3.56
CA ASN A 22 -7.36 -5.90 2.42
C ASN A 22 -5.89 -5.67 2.79
N LEU A 23 -5.62 -4.71 3.65
CA LEU A 23 -4.27 -4.47 4.14
C LEU A 23 -3.74 -5.69 4.86
N LYS A 24 -4.54 -6.28 5.74
CA LYS A 24 -4.11 -7.47 6.47
C LYS A 24 -3.76 -8.60 5.51
N SER A 25 -4.59 -8.80 4.49
CA SER A 25 -4.35 -9.84 3.49
C SER A 25 -3.07 -9.57 2.72
N LEU A 26 -2.82 -8.31 2.36
CA LEU A 26 -1.60 -7.94 1.65
C LEU A 26 -0.36 -8.14 2.51
N ILE A 27 -0.45 -7.82 3.80
CA ILE A 27 0.66 -8.04 4.71
C ILE A 27 1.00 -9.53 4.78
N LYS A 28 -0.02 -10.37 4.91
CA LYS A 28 0.20 -11.81 4.94
C LYS A 28 0.81 -12.31 3.64
N PHE A 29 0.31 -11.81 2.51
CA PHE A 29 0.88 -12.16 1.22
C PHE A 29 2.34 -11.77 1.14
N SER A 30 2.68 -10.57 1.64
CA SER A 30 4.06 -10.09 1.56
C SER A 30 5.03 -10.94 2.39
N LYS A 31 4.52 -11.68 3.35
CA LYS A 31 5.36 -12.50 4.23
C LYS A 31 5.53 -13.92 3.73
N LEU A 32 4.88 -14.29 2.64
CA LEU A 32 5.09 -15.58 2.03
C LEU A 32 6.51 -15.67 1.49
N LYS A 33 7.06 -16.86 1.52
CA LYS A 33 8.47 -17.07 1.20
C LYS A 33 8.90 -16.46 -0.13
N ASN A 34 8.10 -16.61 -1.16
CA ASN A 34 8.46 -16.12 -2.48
C ASN A 34 7.69 -14.88 -2.90
N SER A 35 7.19 -14.12 -1.95
CA SER A 35 6.45 -12.90 -2.28
C SER A 35 7.35 -11.92 -3.03
N PRO A 36 6.81 -11.28 -4.08
CA PRO A 36 7.57 -10.27 -4.82
C PRO A 36 7.60 -8.91 -4.15
N ILE A 37 6.82 -8.71 -3.07
CA ILE A 37 6.73 -7.38 -2.44
C ILE A 37 7.15 -7.42 -0.98
N ILE A 38 7.57 -6.24 -0.51
CA ILE A 38 7.77 -6.01 0.90
C ILE A 38 7.02 -4.71 1.23
N ILE A 39 6.25 -4.71 2.31
CA ILE A 39 5.47 -3.54 2.69
C ILE A 39 6.29 -2.68 3.61
N LYS A 40 6.61 -1.48 3.15
CA LYS A 40 7.47 -0.56 3.88
C LYS A 40 6.69 0.45 4.70
N MET A 41 5.48 0.78 4.29
CA MET A 41 4.70 1.76 5.03
C MET A 41 3.22 1.68 4.70
N ILE A 42 2.42 2.17 5.64
CA ILE A 42 0.97 2.28 5.51
C ILE A 42 0.64 3.76 5.59
N ILE A 43 -0.10 4.25 4.61
CA ILE A 43 -0.55 5.64 4.59
C ILE A 43 -2.06 5.67 4.62
N SER A 44 -2.63 6.55 5.44
CA SER A 44 -4.07 6.72 5.50
C SER A 44 -4.43 8.20 5.40
N ASN A 45 -5.63 8.45 4.89
CA ASN A 45 -6.20 9.80 4.91
C ASN A 45 -7.02 10.04 6.17
N ASN A 46 -7.13 9.06 7.03
CA ASN A 46 -7.97 9.12 8.21
C ASN A 46 -7.20 8.58 9.42
N SER A 47 -6.91 9.48 10.37
CA SER A 47 -6.15 9.09 11.56
C SER A 47 -6.86 8.05 12.41
N LYS A 48 -8.17 7.90 12.21
CA LYS A 48 -8.97 6.92 12.97
C LYS A 48 -9.18 5.62 12.22
N ALA A 49 -8.53 5.44 11.08
CA ALA A 49 -8.68 4.21 10.30
C ALA A 49 -8.22 3.01 11.14
N LYS A 50 -9.10 2.04 11.29
CA LYS A 50 -8.78 0.87 12.10
C LYS A 50 -7.63 0.06 11.53
N GLY A 51 -7.45 0.10 10.23
CA GLY A 51 -6.33 -0.59 9.60
C GLY A 51 -4.97 -0.12 10.05
N LEU A 52 -4.89 1.09 10.62
CA LEU A 52 -3.61 1.60 11.12
C LEU A 52 -3.07 0.78 12.30
N GLN A 53 -3.92 0.00 12.96
CA GLN A 53 -3.47 -0.89 14.03
C GLN A 53 -2.43 -1.90 13.53
N TYR A 54 -2.49 -2.25 12.25
CA TYR A 54 -1.57 -3.23 11.71
C TYR A 54 -0.13 -2.72 11.61
N SER A 55 0.05 -1.41 11.64
CA SER A 55 1.40 -0.86 11.68
C SER A 55 2.12 -1.29 12.95
N LYS A 56 1.41 -1.28 14.07
CA LYS A 56 1.98 -1.68 15.34
C LYS A 56 2.17 -3.20 15.41
N ILE A 57 1.14 -3.93 14.98
CA ILE A 57 1.17 -5.39 15.05
C ILE A 57 2.30 -5.97 14.21
N TYR A 58 2.50 -5.45 13.01
CA TYR A 58 3.49 -5.97 12.09
C TYR A 58 4.75 -5.11 11.98
N LYS A 59 4.85 -4.09 12.83
CA LYS A 59 6.03 -3.20 12.88
C LYS A 59 6.32 -2.54 11.53
N ILE A 60 5.27 -1.97 10.95
CA ILE A 60 5.36 -1.26 9.68
C ILE A 60 5.14 0.22 9.95
N LYS A 61 5.97 1.08 9.34
CA LYS A 61 5.84 2.53 9.48
C LYS A 61 4.45 2.97 9.01
N LYS A 62 3.85 3.93 9.71
CA LYS A 62 2.58 4.50 9.29
C LYS A 62 2.67 6.01 9.21
N LYS A 63 1.88 6.60 8.33
CA LYS A 63 1.75 8.05 8.19
C LYS A 63 0.31 8.38 7.87
N VAL A 64 -0.14 9.55 8.30
CA VAL A 64 -1.48 10.03 7.98
C VAL A 64 -1.36 11.38 7.30
N PHE A 65 -2.04 11.54 6.17
CA PHE A 65 -2.07 12.79 5.41
C PHE A 65 -3.50 13.09 4.99
N ASP A 66 -3.83 14.37 4.82
CA ASP A 66 -5.20 14.70 4.48
C ASP A 66 -5.57 14.58 3.00
N PHE A 67 -4.61 14.55 2.12
CA PHE A 67 -4.85 14.42 0.65
C PHE A 67 -5.74 15.53 0.09
N LYS A 68 -5.78 16.69 0.72
CA LYS A 68 -6.74 17.72 0.32
C LYS A 68 -6.27 18.65 -0.78
N ASN A 69 -4.97 18.81 -0.92
CA ASN A 69 -4.47 19.80 -1.88
C ASN A 69 -3.08 19.40 -2.37
N ALA A 70 -2.56 20.22 -3.27
CA ALA A 70 -1.28 19.95 -3.91
C ALA A 70 -0.12 19.89 -2.91
N LEU A 71 -0.18 20.71 -1.86
CA LEU A 71 0.89 20.71 -0.87
C LEU A 71 0.91 19.40 -0.08
N SER A 72 -0.27 18.90 0.31
CA SER A 72 -0.35 17.62 0.99
C SER A 72 0.20 16.51 0.12
N GLU A 73 -0.20 16.51 -1.15
CA GLU A 73 0.26 15.48 -2.07
C GLU A 73 1.77 15.53 -2.27
N LYS A 74 2.34 16.73 -2.31
CA LYS A 74 3.77 16.87 -2.45
C LYS A 74 4.51 16.26 -1.25
N LYS A 75 3.97 16.47 -0.05
CA LYS A 75 4.55 15.88 1.16
C LYS A 75 4.52 14.36 1.10
N ILE A 76 3.41 13.81 0.58
CA ILE A 76 3.27 12.37 0.45
C ILE A 76 4.31 11.84 -0.55
N ILE A 77 4.43 12.49 -1.69
CA ILE A 77 5.42 12.10 -2.70
C ILE A 77 6.83 12.10 -2.10
N ASN A 78 7.15 13.14 -1.32
CA ASN A 78 8.47 13.21 -0.69
C ASN A 78 8.70 12.06 0.27
N GLU A 79 7.67 11.70 1.03
CA GLU A 79 7.77 10.60 1.98
C GLU A 79 7.97 9.28 1.25
N LEU A 80 7.27 9.11 0.13
CA LEU A 80 7.42 7.90 -0.68
C LEU A 80 8.83 7.78 -1.27
N LYS A 81 9.36 8.89 -1.75
CA LYS A 81 10.73 8.91 -2.28
C LYS A 81 11.75 8.59 -1.20
N LYS A 82 11.56 9.17 -0.03
CA LYS A 82 12.46 8.96 1.10
C LYS A 82 12.55 7.50 1.48
N ASN A 83 11.47 6.77 1.32
CA ASN A 83 11.41 5.35 1.64
C ASN A 83 11.60 4.45 0.44
N ASN A 84 11.96 5.02 -0.70
CA ASN A 84 12.24 4.28 -1.93
C ASN A 84 11.07 3.41 -2.39
N ILE A 85 9.85 3.95 -2.26
CA ILE A 85 8.65 3.20 -2.62
C ILE A 85 8.50 3.13 -4.13
N ASP A 86 8.31 1.92 -4.64
CA ASP A 86 8.14 1.67 -6.08
C ASP A 86 6.72 1.28 -6.45
N LEU A 87 5.90 0.94 -5.47
CA LEU A 87 4.55 0.48 -5.72
C LEU A 87 3.61 1.02 -4.65
N ILE A 88 2.48 1.55 -5.08
CA ILE A 88 1.40 1.92 -4.17
C ILE A 88 0.23 0.99 -4.42
N CYS A 89 -0.29 0.37 -3.36
CA CYS A 89 -1.51 -0.42 -3.44
C CYS A 89 -2.61 0.34 -2.73
N LEU A 90 -3.69 0.60 -3.43
CA LEU A 90 -4.86 1.26 -2.84
C LEU A 90 -5.78 0.17 -2.32
N ALA A 91 -5.84 0.01 -1.01
CA ALA A 91 -6.60 -1.05 -0.37
C ALA A 91 -7.76 -0.46 0.41
N GLY A 92 -8.86 -0.26 -0.28
CA GLY A 92 -10.02 0.39 0.31
C GLY A 92 -9.79 1.87 0.55
N PHE A 93 -8.98 2.50 -0.28
CA PHE A 93 -8.66 3.91 -0.14
C PHE A 93 -9.75 4.76 -0.78
N MET A 94 -10.30 5.69 -0.02
CA MET A 94 -11.50 6.44 -0.44
C MET A 94 -11.23 7.78 -1.10
N LYS A 95 -9.99 8.22 -1.15
CA LYS A 95 -9.65 9.47 -1.81
C LYS A 95 -9.24 9.23 -3.25
N ILE A 96 -9.48 10.23 -4.09
CA ILE A 96 -9.06 10.18 -5.48
C ILE A 96 -7.72 10.88 -5.59
N LEU A 97 -6.74 10.19 -6.12
CA LEU A 97 -5.42 10.78 -6.33
C LEU A 97 -5.48 11.70 -7.55
N SER A 98 -4.90 12.87 -7.45
CA SER A 98 -4.92 13.81 -8.56
C SER A 98 -4.03 13.32 -9.69
N LYS A 99 -4.25 13.88 -10.88
CA LYS A 99 -3.40 13.58 -12.03
C LYS A 99 -1.95 13.97 -11.75
N SER A 100 -1.78 15.08 -11.04
CA SER A 100 -0.45 15.54 -10.68
C SER A 100 0.26 14.55 -9.78
N PHE A 101 -0.44 13.99 -8.79
CA PHE A 101 0.13 12.98 -7.92
C PHE A 101 0.59 11.77 -8.73
N ILE A 102 -0.31 11.28 -9.58
CA ILE A 102 -0.02 10.10 -10.37
C ILE A 102 1.19 10.34 -11.28
N LYS A 103 1.25 11.53 -11.88
CA LYS A 103 2.35 11.88 -12.75
C LYS A 103 3.68 11.98 -12.00
N ASN A 104 3.64 12.47 -10.76
CA ASN A 104 4.86 12.70 -10.00
C ASN A 104 5.33 11.49 -9.20
N PHE A 105 4.52 10.47 -9.10
CA PHE A 105 4.96 9.22 -8.49
C PHE A 105 5.59 8.35 -9.58
N ARG A 106 6.83 7.99 -9.39
CA ARG A 106 7.60 7.28 -10.42
C ARG A 106 7.30 5.79 -10.53
N GLY A 107 6.66 5.22 -9.53
CA GLY A 107 6.35 3.80 -9.54
C GLY A 107 4.98 3.51 -10.09
N LYS A 108 4.44 2.36 -9.72
CA LYS A 108 3.12 1.93 -10.16
C LYS A 108 2.10 2.05 -9.05
N ILE A 109 0.85 2.27 -9.44
CA ILE A 109 -0.26 2.39 -8.50
C ILE A 109 -1.29 1.33 -8.88
N LEU A 110 -1.64 0.46 -7.94
CA LEU A 110 -2.61 -0.59 -8.16
C LEU A 110 -3.79 -0.41 -7.22
N ASN A 111 -4.99 -0.55 -7.75
CA ASN A 111 -6.20 -0.57 -6.94
C ASN A 111 -6.51 -2.04 -6.63
N ILE A 112 -6.49 -2.39 -5.37
CA ILE A 112 -6.63 -3.79 -4.97
C ILE A 112 -8.08 -4.16 -4.73
N HIS A 113 -8.53 -5.15 -5.48
CA HIS A 113 -9.84 -5.74 -5.26
C HIS A 113 -9.71 -6.96 -4.37
N PRO A 114 -10.61 -7.14 -3.41
CA PRO A 114 -10.55 -8.31 -2.54
C PRO A 114 -10.51 -9.62 -3.30
N SER A 115 -11.20 -9.68 -4.43
CA SER A 115 -11.28 -10.90 -5.23
C SER A 115 -9.95 -11.30 -5.87
N LEU A 116 -8.97 -10.40 -5.87
CA LEU A 116 -7.66 -10.69 -6.46
C LEU A 116 -6.65 -11.21 -5.45
N LEU A 117 -7.02 -11.23 -4.17
CA LEU A 117 -6.09 -11.67 -3.14
C LEU A 117 -6.06 -13.18 -3.04
N PRO A 118 -4.90 -13.77 -2.81
CA PRO A 118 -4.74 -15.24 -2.87
C PRO A 118 -5.65 -16.03 -1.97
N LYS A 119 -6.05 -15.48 -0.85
CA LYS A 119 -6.90 -16.23 0.07
C LYS A 119 -8.34 -16.36 -0.37
N TYR A 120 -8.73 -15.66 -1.42
CA TYR A 120 -10.11 -15.69 -1.88
C TYR A 120 -10.27 -16.73 -2.97
N LYS A 121 -10.70 -17.89 -2.55
CA LYS A 121 -10.89 -18.97 -3.50
C LYS A 121 -11.93 -18.65 -4.55
N GLY A 122 -12.94 -17.91 -4.14
CA GLY A 122 -14.03 -17.60 -5.04
C GLY A 122 -13.68 -16.60 -6.12
N LEU A 123 -12.51 -16.00 -6.04
CA LEU A 123 -12.20 -15.00 -7.02
C LEU A 123 -12.19 -15.52 -8.44
N ASN A 124 -12.02 -16.80 -8.60
CA ASN A 124 -12.08 -17.38 -9.93
C ASN A 124 -13.48 -17.47 -10.49
N THR A 125 -14.45 -17.32 -9.65
CA THR A 125 -15.83 -17.48 -10.09
C THR A 125 -16.46 -16.17 -10.46
N HIS A 126 -15.88 -15.16 -10.07
CA HIS A 126 -16.48 -13.91 -10.27
C HIS A 126 -15.95 -13.27 -11.29
N GLU A 127 -15.44 -13.69 -11.39
CA GLU A 127 -14.95 -13.08 -12.08
C GLU A 127 -15.40 -12.75 -13.07
N LYS A 128 -15.86 -13.06 -12.92
CA LYS A 128 -16.29 -12.84 -13.71
C LYS A 128 -16.47 -12.19 -14.20
#